data_62db8b1182456463dbcb28d3eb26ad3e
#
_entry.id   62db8b1182456463dbcb28d3eb26ad3e
#
_cell.length_a   1.000
_cell.length_b   1.000
_cell.length_c   1.000
_cell.angle_alpha   90.00
_cell.angle_beta   90.00
_cell.angle_gamma   90.00
#
_symmetry.space_group_name_H-M   'P 1'
#
loop_
_entity.id
_entity.type
_entity.pdbx_description
1 polymer ?
#
loop_
_entity_poly.entity_id
_entity_poly.type
_entity_poly.pdbx_seq_one_letter_code
_entity_poly.pdbx_strand_id
1 'polypeptide(L)'
;MRTTLKKGIGRGANGNGHAVLPPGALTPVTLYRQPPPPHRGVAARVGRFFLWVGAALTVVVVEVVGGFYLWAHESVALLRPTSAQGRLTQERLDPPKSAAIALVLGYDHRAGDGSAPSRSDTMMLIRADPVTNTISMLSFPRDLQVPIYCPAKGGGPDTGYGTGRINSAYAYCGLGGALETVRHLTNLPINYLIPINFLGFIGVVNKLGGVWLDVDRRYYNKNVGTSATDFANINLQPGYQHLT
;
A
#
# COMPACT_ATOMS: atom_id res chain seq x y z
N MET A 1 -10.13 57.41 -0.79
CA MET A 1 -9.58 58.65 -1.38
C MET A 1 -8.33 59.05 -0.59
N ARG A 2 -7.16 58.96 -1.19
CA ARG A 2 -5.91 59.42 -0.62
C ARG A 2 -5.66 60.83 -1.16
N THR A 3 -5.79 61.83 -0.33
CA THR A 3 -5.37 63.21 -0.62
C THR A 3 -3.95 63.40 -0.10
N THR A 4 -3.01 63.43 -1.01
CA THR A 4 -1.63 63.85 -0.71
C THR A 4 -1.56 65.35 -0.61
N LEU A 5 -1.37 65.88 0.58
CA LEU A 5 -1.02 67.29 0.77
C LEU A 5 0.43 67.50 0.33
N LYS A 6 0.58 68.23 -0.76
CA LYS A 6 1.87 68.73 -1.22
C LYS A 6 2.43 69.75 -0.19
N LYS A 7 3.59 69.45 0.37
CA LYS A 7 4.36 70.32 1.28
C LYS A 7 4.88 71.51 0.50
N GLY A 8 4.27 72.67 0.69
CA GLY A 8 4.80 73.91 0.19
C GLY A 8 6.03 74.32 0.98
N ILE A 9 7.18 74.34 0.33
CA ILE A 9 8.42 74.80 0.90
C ILE A 9 8.46 76.30 0.70
N GLY A 10 8.12 77.04 1.74
CA GLY A 10 8.46 78.42 1.81
C GLY A 10 9.89 78.59 2.40
N ARG A 11 10.86 78.80 1.53
CA ARG A 11 12.18 79.34 1.97
C ARG A 11 12.01 80.79 2.26
N GLY A 12 12.06 81.18 3.50
CA GLY A 12 12.21 82.59 3.95
C GLY A 12 13.35 82.63 4.93
N ALA A 13 14.33 83.39 4.56
CA ALA A 13 15.57 83.55 5.26
C ALA A 13 15.44 84.41 6.55
N ASN A 14 16.33 84.10 7.43
CA ASN A 14 16.96 84.95 8.47
C ASN A 14 16.07 85.89 9.29
N GLY A 15 16.31 85.78 10.57
CA GLY A 15 16.13 86.83 11.50
C GLY A 15 14.95 86.69 12.44
N ASN A 16 15.25 86.85 13.70
CA ASN A 16 14.34 87.01 14.85
C ASN A 16 13.05 87.74 14.51
N GLY A 17 12.11 87.08 13.99
CA GLY A 17 10.81 87.68 13.68
C GLY A 17 9.72 86.72 14.18
N HIS A 18 9.09 87.14 15.28
CA HIS A 18 7.80 86.57 15.62
C HIS A 18 6.88 86.78 14.42
N ALA A 19 6.46 85.73 13.81
CA ALA A 19 5.45 85.80 12.76
C ALA A 19 4.16 86.34 13.39
N VAL A 20 3.90 87.61 13.17
CA VAL A 20 2.62 88.22 13.50
C VAL A 20 1.61 87.72 12.49
N LEU A 21 0.72 86.91 12.92
CA LEU A 21 -0.43 86.47 12.10
C LEU A 21 -1.31 87.67 11.79
N PRO A 22 -1.81 87.86 10.58
CA PRO A 22 -2.69 88.93 10.21
C PRO A 22 -3.96 88.85 11.05
N PRO A 23 -4.51 90.06 11.46
CA PRO A 23 -5.75 90.11 12.23
C PRO A 23 -6.89 89.55 11.40
N GLY A 24 -7.42 88.39 11.80
CA GLY A 24 -8.48 87.68 11.09
C GLY A 24 -8.24 86.20 10.85
N ALA A 25 -7.00 85.79 11.11
CA ALA A 25 -6.73 84.37 11.08
C ALA A 25 -7.22 83.71 12.37
N LEU A 26 -8.52 83.64 12.45
CA LEU A 26 -9.20 82.92 13.51
C LEU A 26 -9.48 81.51 13.00
N THR A 27 -8.78 80.59 13.56
CA THR A 27 -9.36 79.40 14.13
C THR A 27 -8.21 78.47 14.37
N PRO A 28 -8.12 77.90 15.52
CA PRO A 28 -7.20 76.80 15.73
C PRO A 28 -7.66 75.71 14.79
N VAL A 29 -6.79 75.36 13.83
CA VAL A 29 -6.97 74.13 13.05
C VAL A 29 -7.07 72.98 14.06
N THR A 30 -8.26 72.48 14.26
CA THR A 30 -8.48 71.31 15.07
C THR A 30 -7.77 70.19 14.35
N LEU A 31 -6.56 69.88 14.78
CA LEU A 31 -5.83 68.72 14.29
C LEU A 31 -6.72 67.51 14.54
N TYR A 32 -7.26 67.00 13.50
CA TYR A 32 -8.06 65.78 13.54
C TYR A 32 -7.17 64.68 14.11
N ARG A 33 -7.32 64.44 15.42
CA ARG A 33 -6.61 63.38 16.11
C ARG A 33 -7.18 62.09 15.58
N GLN A 34 -6.42 61.40 14.72
CA GLN A 34 -6.84 60.07 14.25
C GLN A 34 -7.15 59.22 15.48
N PRO A 35 -8.30 58.55 15.51
CA PRO A 35 -8.58 57.63 16.60
C PRO A 35 -7.49 56.56 16.64
N PRO A 36 -7.05 56.17 17.83
CA PRO A 36 -6.03 55.14 17.96
C PRO A 36 -6.52 53.88 17.23
N PRO A 37 -5.63 53.17 16.53
CA PRO A 37 -6.01 51.95 15.83
C PRO A 37 -6.66 50.99 16.83
N PRO A 38 -7.72 50.30 16.44
CA PRO A 38 -8.42 49.38 17.34
C PRO A 38 -7.42 48.35 17.88
N HIS A 39 -7.29 48.35 19.19
CA HIS A 39 -6.47 47.32 19.86
C HIS A 39 -7.07 45.99 19.53
N ARG A 40 -6.42 45.20 18.68
CA ARG A 40 -6.79 43.82 18.43
C ARG A 40 -6.66 43.06 19.74
N GLY A 41 -7.80 42.83 20.39
CA GLY A 41 -7.86 42.21 21.70
C GLY A 41 -7.09 40.90 21.74
N VAL A 42 -6.62 40.52 22.91
CA VAL A 42 -5.91 39.24 23.15
C VAL A 42 -6.73 38.08 22.62
N ALA A 43 -8.04 38.14 22.74
CA ALA A 43 -8.98 37.14 22.19
C ALA A 43 -8.80 36.91 20.67
N ALA A 44 -8.57 37.94 19.87
CA ALA A 44 -8.35 37.80 18.43
C ALA A 44 -6.99 37.21 18.08
N ARG A 45 -5.98 37.32 18.94
CA ARG A 45 -4.67 36.66 18.78
C ARG A 45 -4.77 35.17 19.15
N VAL A 46 -5.43 34.90 20.27
CA VAL A 46 -5.67 33.51 20.74
C VAL A 46 -6.54 32.75 19.73
N GLY A 47 -7.62 33.35 19.21
CA GLY A 47 -8.45 32.72 18.18
C GLY A 47 -7.66 32.37 16.90
N ARG A 48 -6.75 33.27 16.45
CA ARG A 48 -5.88 32.97 15.30
C ARG A 48 -4.87 31.87 15.60
N PHE A 49 -4.33 31.82 16.80
CA PHE A 49 -3.42 30.75 17.21
C PHE A 49 -4.11 29.38 17.13
N PHE A 50 -5.31 29.24 17.68
CA PHE A 50 -6.09 27.99 17.59
C PHE A 50 -6.49 27.63 16.15
N LEU A 51 -6.77 28.62 15.32
CA LEU A 51 -7.07 28.39 13.90
C LEU A 51 -5.83 27.84 13.17
N TRP A 52 -4.65 28.39 13.41
CA TRP A 52 -3.41 27.89 12.83
C TRP A 52 -3.02 26.49 13.35
N VAL A 53 -3.22 26.24 14.65
CA VAL A 53 -3.00 24.91 15.25
C VAL A 53 -3.97 23.90 14.65
N GLY A 54 -5.25 24.26 14.50
CA GLY A 54 -6.24 23.41 13.83
C GLY A 54 -5.87 23.11 12.38
N ALA A 55 -5.45 24.13 11.62
CA ALA A 55 -5.01 23.94 10.24
C ALA A 55 -3.75 23.04 10.15
N ALA A 56 -2.78 23.21 11.04
CA ALA A 56 -1.60 22.34 11.09
C ALA A 56 -1.97 20.88 11.43
N LEU A 57 -2.88 20.68 12.38
CA LEU A 57 -3.37 19.35 12.74
C LEU A 57 -4.10 18.67 11.58
N THR A 58 -4.93 19.41 10.84
CA THR A 58 -5.61 18.85 9.65
C THR A 58 -4.62 18.43 8.57
N VAL A 59 -3.56 19.20 8.32
CA VAL A 59 -2.50 18.83 7.38
C VAL A 59 -1.82 17.54 7.82
N VAL A 60 -1.42 17.43 9.08
CA VAL A 60 -0.80 16.21 9.62
C VAL A 60 -1.72 14.99 9.47
N VAL A 61 -3.01 15.14 9.77
CA VAL A 61 -3.96 14.04 9.61
C VAL A 61 -4.08 13.62 8.15
N VAL A 62 -4.14 14.57 7.21
CA VAL A 62 -4.22 14.27 5.77
C VAL A 62 -2.94 13.57 5.29
N GLU A 63 -1.76 13.99 5.74
CA GLU A 63 -0.49 13.35 5.40
C GLU A 63 -0.40 11.92 5.94
N VAL A 64 -0.80 11.70 7.20
CA VAL A 64 -0.79 10.37 7.82
C VAL A 64 -1.79 9.45 7.13
N VAL A 65 -3.01 9.90 6.90
CA VAL A 65 -4.05 9.09 6.22
C VAL A 65 -3.68 8.85 4.76
N GLY A 66 -3.21 9.89 4.06
CA GLY A 66 -2.75 9.78 2.68
C GLY A 66 -1.53 8.87 2.54
N GLY A 67 -0.54 9.03 3.42
CA GLY A 67 0.65 8.18 3.45
C GLY A 67 0.31 6.71 3.76
N PHE A 68 -0.60 6.47 4.72
CA PHE A 68 -1.09 5.13 5.02
C PHE A 68 -1.86 4.52 3.84
N TYR A 69 -2.71 5.32 3.18
CA TYR A 69 -3.44 4.88 1.98
C TYR A 69 -2.50 4.50 0.83
N LEU A 70 -1.51 5.34 0.54
CA LEU A 70 -0.52 5.07 -0.50
C LEU A 70 0.33 3.84 -0.17
N TRP A 71 0.79 3.72 1.07
CA TRP A 71 1.54 2.55 1.53
C TRP A 71 0.71 1.27 1.44
N ALA A 72 -0.55 1.29 1.85
CA ALA A 72 -1.45 0.15 1.73
C ALA A 72 -1.71 -0.20 0.26
N HIS A 73 -1.90 0.81 -0.59
CA HIS A 73 -2.14 0.62 -2.01
C HIS A 73 -0.92 0.02 -2.73
N GLU A 74 0.29 0.49 -2.44
CA GLU A 74 1.54 -0.10 -2.97
C GLU A 74 1.76 -1.52 -2.47
N SER A 75 1.49 -1.78 -1.18
CA SER A 75 1.62 -3.13 -0.60
C SER A 75 0.67 -4.14 -1.27
N VAL A 76 -0.53 -3.71 -1.65
CA VAL A 76 -1.48 -4.55 -2.41
C VAL A 76 -1.10 -4.66 -3.88
N ALA A 77 -0.48 -3.62 -4.47
CA ALA A 77 -0.05 -3.65 -5.86
C ALA A 77 1.03 -4.70 -6.13
N LEU A 78 1.91 -4.96 -5.16
CA LEU A 78 2.91 -6.04 -5.23
C LEU A 78 2.30 -7.45 -5.26
N LEU A 79 1.06 -7.59 -4.81
CA LEU A 79 0.31 -8.86 -4.85
C LEU A 79 -0.50 -9.02 -6.15
N ARG A 80 -0.54 -7.99 -7.00
CA ARG A 80 -1.29 -8.05 -8.27
C ARG A 80 -0.48 -8.80 -9.33
N PRO A 81 -1.10 -9.78 -10.01
CA PRO A 81 -0.45 -10.45 -11.10
C PRO A 81 -0.13 -9.46 -12.24
N THR A 82 1.12 -9.44 -12.66
CA THR A 82 1.62 -8.55 -13.74
C THR A 82 1.24 -9.04 -15.13
N SER A 83 0.91 -10.33 -15.27
CA SER A 83 0.53 -10.90 -16.56
C SER A 83 -0.93 -10.63 -16.92
N ALA A 84 -1.21 -10.52 -18.22
CA ALA A 84 -2.59 -10.39 -18.71
C ALA A 84 -3.48 -11.59 -18.28
N GLN A 85 -2.91 -12.81 -18.27
CA GLN A 85 -3.59 -14.01 -17.81
C GLN A 85 -3.91 -13.99 -16.31
N GLY A 86 -2.98 -13.48 -15.48
CA GLY A 86 -3.24 -13.31 -14.05
C GLY A 86 -4.35 -12.31 -13.76
N ARG A 87 -4.50 -11.25 -14.57
CA ARG A 87 -5.61 -10.29 -14.43
C ARG A 87 -6.97 -10.88 -14.83
N LEU A 88 -7.01 -11.79 -15.81
CA LEU A 88 -8.24 -12.46 -16.22
C LEU A 88 -8.76 -13.46 -15.17
N THR A 89 -7.86 -13.97 -14.31
CA THR A 89 -8.21 -14.86 -13.21
C THR A 89 -8.46 -14.14 -11.89
N GLN A 90 -8.25 -12.82 -11.83
CA GLN A 90 -8.48 -12.03 -10.64
C GLN A 90 -9.99 -11.78 -10.47
N GLU A 91 -10.63 -12.54 -9.61
CA GLU A 91 -11.99 -12.29 -9.18
C GLU A 91 -12.04 -11.08 -8.22
N ARG A 92 -13.17 -10.36 -8.24
CA ARG A 92 -13.41 -9.22 -7.35
C ARG A 92 -13.44 -9.72 -5.90
N LEU A 93 -12.55 -9.19 -5.09
CA LEU A 93 -12.45 -9.55 -3.67
C LEU A 93 -13.54 -8.83 -2.87
N ASP A 94 -14.75 -9.35 -2.86
CA ASP A 94 -15.70 -8.99 -1.82
C ASP A 94 -15.40 -9.86 -0.58
N PRO A 95 -15.37 -9.26 0.63
CA PRO A 95 -15.14 -10.05 1.84
C PRO A 95 -16.24 -11.12 1.94
N PRO A 96 -15.88 -12.40 2.09
CA PRO A 96 -16.85 -13.47 2.08
C PRO A 96 -17.76 -13.36 3.30
N LYS A 97 -19.08 -13.21 3.03
CA LYS A 97 -20.11 -13.33 4.05
C LYS A 97 -20.50 -14.78 4.34
N SER A 98 -20.04 -15.68 3.50
CA SER A 98 -20.29 -17.13 3.53
C SER A 98 -18.98 -17.89 3.33
N ALA A 99 -19.02 -19.21 3.43
CA ALA A 99 -17.86 -20.04 3.16
C ALA A 99 -17.23 -19.75 1.80
N ALA A 100 -15.93 -19.55 1.78
CA ALA A 100 -15.16 -19.28 0.57
C ALA A 100 -13.96 -20.21 0.45
N ILE A 101 -13.61 -20.55 -0.79
CA ILE A 101 -12.50 -21.45 -1.13
C ILE A 101 -11.43 -20.65 -1.87
N ALA A 102 -10.20 -20.70 -1.36
CA ALA A 102 -9.04 -20.13 -1.99
C ALA A 102 -8.11 -21.24 -2.49
N LEU A 103 -7.60 -21.12 -3.72
CA LEU A 103 -6.48 -21.89 -4.21
C LEU A 103 -5.19 -21.14 -3.95
N VAL A 104 -4.33 -21.69 -3.10
CA VAL A 104 -3.00 -21.15 -2.79
C VAL A 104 -1.97 -21.91 -3.62
N LEU A 105 -1.15 -21.15 -4.36
CA LEU A 105 -0.10 -21.65 -5.24
C LEU A 105 1.24 -21.08 -4.78
N GLY A 106 2.10 -21.96 -4.24
CA GLY A 106 3.51 -21.63 -3.97
C GLY A 106 4.35 -21.92 -5.21
N TYR A 107 5.05 -20.91 -5.74
CA TYR A 107 5.90 -21.09 -6.92
C TYR A 107 7.29 -20.48 -6.69
N ASP A 108 8.31 -21.16 -7.23
CA ASP A 108 9.69 -20.64 -7.21
C ASP A 108 9.91 -19.79 -8.45
N HIS A 109 10.00 -18.48 -8.25
CA HIS A 109 10.44 -17.53 -9.27
C HIS A 109 11.48 -16.62 -8.64
N ARG A 110 12.70 -16.70 -9.13
CA ARG A 110 13.83 -15.94 -8.64
C ARG A 110 14.11 -14.74 -9.54
N ALA A 111 14.76 -13.74 -8.99
CA ALA A 111 15.08 -12.50 -9.70
C ALA A 111 15.94 -12.71 -10.98
N GLY A 112 16.57 -13.89 -11.14
CA GLY A 112 17.38 -14.24 -12.31
C GLY A 112 16.68 -15.09 -13.37
N ASP A 113 15.47 -15.57 -13.11
CA ASP A 113 14.79 -16.55 -13.98
C ASP A 113 14.16 -15.95 -15.24
N GLY A 114 14.15 -14.62 -15.36
CA GLY A 114 13.60 -13.92 -16.52
C GLY A 114 12.14 -14.30 -16.78
N SER A 115 11.85 -14.70 -18.03
CA SER A 115 10.51 -15.15 -18.45
C SER A 115 10.37 -16.68 -18.46
N ALA A 116 11.31 -17.41 -17.84
CA ALA A 116 11.24 -18.87 -17.81
C ALA A 116 9.96 -19.34 -17.09
N PRO A 117 9.26 -20.37 -17.59
CA PRO A 117 8.07 -20.89 -16.95
C PRO A 117 8.45 -21.51 -15.60
N SER A 118 7.90 -20.93 -14.54
CA SER A 118 8.02 -21.47 -13.18
C SER A 118 7.05 -22.63 -12.98
N ARG A 119 7.35 -23.52 -12.01
CA ARG A 119 6.45 -24.59 -11.58
C ARG A 119 5.93 -24.27 -10.19
N SER A 120 4.71 -24.69 -9.91
CA SER A 120 4.19 -24.62 -8.56
C SER A 120 4.69 -25.81 -7.74
N ASP A 121 5.40 -25.55 -6.65
CA ASP A 121 5.88 -26.60 -5.74
C ASP A 121 4.87 -26.90 -4.63
N THR A 122 4.02 -25.96 -4.33
CA THR A 122 2.95 -26.09 -3.34
C THR A 122 1.62 -25.73 -3.97
N MET A 123 0.61 -26.57 -3.76
CA MET A 123 -0.74 -26.34 -4.23
C MET A 123 -1.72 -26.81 -3.17
N MET A 124 -2.57 -25.94 -2.67
CA MET A 124 -3.55 -26.28 -1.65
C MET A 124 -4.84 -25.46 -1.79
N LEU A 125 -5.95 -26.10 -1.47
CA LEU A 125 -7.21 -25.40 -1.24
C LEU A 125 -7.36 -25.10 0.24
N ILE A 126 -7.75 -23.87 0.54
CA ILE A 126 -8.13 -23.42 1.89
C ILE A 126 -9.59 -22.98 1.82
N ARG A 127 -10.45 -23.66 2.58
CA ARG A 127 -11.84 -23.24 2.77
C ARG A 127 -11.96 -22.56 4.13
N ALA A 128 -12.36 -21.30 4.13
CA ALA A 128 -12.68 -20.55 5.32
C ALA A 128 -14.21 -20.37 5.40
N ASP A 129 -14.79 -20.71 6.53
CA ASP A 129 -16.22 -20.57 6.78
C ASP A 129 -16.45 -19.68 8.01
N PRO A 130 -16.83 -18.39 7.79
CA PRO A 130 -17.05 -17.46 8.88
C PRO A 130 -18.32 -17.77 9.70
N VAL A 131 -19.27 -18.55 9.16
CA VAL A 131 -20.50 -18.91 9.88
C VAL A 131 -20.21 -19.99 10.93
N THR A 132 -19.44 -21.01 10.53
CA THR A 132 -19.05 -22.12 11.43
C THR A 132 -17.73 -21.86 12.14
N ASN A 133 -17.03 -20.77 11.81
CA ASN A 133 -15.71 -20.41 12.32
C ASN A 133 -14.67 -21.54 12.15
N THR A 134 -14.72 -22.20 10.98
CA THR A 134 -13.86 -23.34 10.65
C THR A 134 -12.97 -23.02 9.45
N ILE A 135 -11.75 -23.58 9.46
CA ILE A 135 -10.83 -23.58 8.32
C ILE A 135 -10.51 -25.04 7.99
N SER A 136 -10.65 -25.38 6.71
CA SER A 136 -10.25 -26.69 6.17
C SER A 136 -9.19 -26.50 5.10
N MET A 137 -8.21 -27.40 5.05
CA MET A 137 -7.12 -27.36 4.08
C MET A 137 -7.01 -28.71 3.36
N LEU A 138 -6.83 -28.65 2.03
CA LEU A 138 -6.57 -29.81 1.18
C LEU A 138 -5.33 -29.51 0.33
N SER A 139 -4.25 -30.26 0.56
CA SER A 139 -3.00 -30.14 -0.20
C SER A 139 -2.94 -31.18 -1.31
N PHE A 140 -2.44 -30.76 -2.48
CA PHE A 140 -2.20 -31.65 -3.61
C PHE A 140 -0.71 -31.95 -3.73
N PRO A 141 -0.31 -33.23 -3.83
CA PRO A 141 1.08 -33.58 -4.16
C PRO A 141 1.45 -32.99 -5.52
N ARG A 142 2.57 -32.30 -5.62
CA ARG A 142 3.00 -31.62 -6.86
C ARG A 142 3.16 -32.56 -8.07
N ASP A 143 3.45 -33.84 -7.81
CA ASP A 143 3.67 -34.86 -8.82
C ASP A 143 2.39 -35.69 -9.14
N LEU A 144 1.24 -35.25 -8.61
CA LEU A 144 -0.05 -35.91 -8.90
C LEU A 144 -0.34 -35.86 -10.40
N GLN A 145 -0.58 -37.02 -10.99
CA GLN A 145 -0.91 -37.16 -12.41
C GLN A 145 -2.39 -36.86 -12.64
N VAL A 146 -2.67 -35.83 -13.42
CA VAL A 146 -4.03 -35.37 -13.70
C VAL A 146 -4.15 -34.88 -15.15
N PRO A 147 -5.36 -34.87 -15.71
CA PRO A 147 -5.62 -34.08 -16.92
C PRO A 147 -5.37 -32.62 -16.67
N ILE A 148 -4.59 -31.95 -17.53
CA ILE A 148 -4.28 -30.54 -17.46
C ILE A 148 -5.27 -29.76 -18.33
N TYR A 149 -5.83 -28.69 -17.78
CA TYR A 149 -6.77 -27.81 -18.48
C TYR A 149 -6.19 -26.42 -18.58
N CYS A 150 -6.31 -25.83 -19.77
CA CYS A 150 -5.88 -24.47 -20.03
C CYS A 150 -7.08 -23.59 -20.32
N PRO A 151 -7.15 -22.36 -19.76
CA PRO A 151 -8.21 -21.44 -20.11
C PRO A 151 -8.20 -21.14 -21.61
N ALA A 152 -9.36 -21.17 -22.22
CA ALA A 152 -9.48 -20.82 -23.64
C ALA A 152 -9.16 -19.33 -23.87
N LYS A 153 -8.44 -19.04 -24.94
CA LYS A 153 -8.22 -17.65 -25.37
C LYS A 153 -9.55 -17.06 -25.83
N GLY A 154 -9.99 -15.99 -25.16
CA GLY A 154 -11.24 -15.29 -25.52
C GLY A 154 -12.49 -15.72 -24.75
N GLY A 155 -12.35 -16.49 -23.64
CA GLY A 155 -13.47 -16.82 -22.76
C GLY A 155 -14.36 -17.96 -23.25
N GLY A 156 -13.84 -18.79 -24.15
CA GLY A 156 -14.48 -20.06 -24.54
C GLY A 156 -14.31 -21.15 -23.46
N PRO A 157 -14.83 -22.36 -23.69
CA PRO A 157 -14.63 -23.47 -22.77
C PRO A 157 -13.16 -23.86 -22.69
N ASP A 158 -12.74 -24.32 -21.50
CA ASP A 158 -11.37 -24.75 -21.26
C ASP A 158 -10.97 -25.89 -22.19
N THR A 159 -9.71 -25.85 -22.62
CA THR A 159 -9.16 -26.88 -23.51
C THR A 159 -8.25 -27.81 -22.73
N GLY A 160 -8.46 -29.13 -22.92
CA GLY A 160 -7.55 -30.15 -22.41
C GLY A 160 -6.17 -30.02 -23.05
N TYR A 161 -5.12 -29.97 -22.24
CA TYR A 161 -3.73 -29.90 -22.69
C TYR A 161 -3.08 -31.31 -22.77
N GLY A 162 -3.68 -32.29 -22.14
CA GLY A 162 -3.17 -33.65 -21.98
C GLY A 162 -3.05 -34.04 -20.52
N THR A 163 -2.48 -35.21 -20.24
CA THR A 163 -2.23 -35.69 -18.88
C THR A 163 -0.80 -35.39 -18.46
N GLY A 164 -0.62 -34.86 -17.26
CA GLY A 164 0.67 -34.51 -16.72
C GLY A 164 0.66 -34.34 -15.22
N ARG A 165 1.79 -33.94 -14.66
CA ARG A 165 1.87 -33.60 -13.25
C ARG A 165 1.10 -32.30 -12.98
N ILE A 166 0.37 -32.22 -11.87
CA ILE A 166 -0.46 -31.07 -11.54
C ILE A 166 0.34 -29.77 -11.49
N ASN A 167 1.61 -29.81 -11.04
CA ASN A 167 2.49 -28.66 -11.01
C ASN A 167 2.84 -28.12 -12.40
N SER A 168 2.72 -28.93 -13.45
CA SER A 168 2.95 -28.53 -14.84
C SER A 168 1.82 -27.65 -15.38
N ALA A 169 0.63 -27.69 -14.81
CA ALA A 169 -0.48 -26.83 -15.20
C ALA A 169 -0.11 -25.33 -15.13
N TYR A 170 0.62 -24.96 -14.08
CA TYR A 170 1.15 -23.60 -13.95
C TYR A 170 2.20 -23.28 -15.01
N ALA A 171 3.13 -24.19 -15.27
CA ALA A 171 4.20 -23.99 -16.26
C ALA A 171 3.67 -23.86 -17.69
N TYR A 172 2.64 -24.64 -18.06
CA TYR A 172 2.08 -24.66 -19.41
C TYR A 172 1.08 -23.54 -19.67
N CYS A 173 0.22 -23.27 -18.70
CA CYS A 173 -0.95 -22.43 -18.89
C CYS A 173 -1.06 -21.31 -17.83
N GLY A 174 -0.02 -21.10 -17.05
CA GLY A 174 0.03 -20.06 -16.02
C GLY A 174 -0.96 -20.30 -14.88
N LEU A 175 -1.28 -19.23 -14.17
CA LEU A 175 -2.21 -19.23 -13.03
C LEU A 175 -3.59 -19.77 -13.41
N GLY A 176 -4.08 -19.40 -14.60
CA GLY A 176 -5.36 -19.88 -15.10
C GLY A 176 -5.39 -21.40 -15.31
N GLY A 177 -4.30 -21.96 -15.84
CA GLY A 177 -4.21 -23.40 -16.03
C GLY A 177 -4.20 -24.19 -14.72
N ALA A 178 -3.48 -23.70 -13.72
CA ALA A 178 -3.51 -24.29 -12.38
C ALA A 178 -4.93 -24.24 -11.78
N LEU A 179 -5.60 -23.06 -11.89
CA LEU A 179 -6.97 -22.88 -11.39
C LEU A 179 -7.95 -23.84 -12.06
N GLU A 180 -7.98 -23.86 -13.40
CA GLU A 180 -8.93 -24.71 -14.13
C GLU A 180 -8.65 -26.19 -13.94
N THR A 181 -7.39 -26.60 -13.90
CA THR A 181 -7.02 -27.98 -13.58
C THR A 181 -7.55 -28.43 -12.22
N VAL A 182 -7.42 -27.57 -11.19
CA VAL A 182 -7.92 -27.88 -9.85
C VAL A 182 -9.46 -27.84 -9.79
N ARG A 183 -10.09 -26.91 -10.51
CA ARG A 183 -11.56 -26.85 -10.64
C ARG A 183 -12.11 -28.15 -11.25
N HIS A 184 -11.53 -28.59 -12.36
CA HIS A 184 -11.93 -29.84 -12.99
C HIS A 184 -11.68 -31.09 -12.12
N LEU A 185 -10.55 -31.10 -11.40
CA LEU A 185 -10.19 -32.19 -10.51
C LEU A 185 -11.14 -32.33 -9.32
N THR A 186 -11.53 -31.20 -8.73
CA THR A 186 -12.29 -31.19 -7.47
C THR A 186 -13.77 -30.91 -7.63
N ASN A 187 -14.17 -30.33 -8.76
CA ASN A 187 -15.51 -29.80 -9.02
C ASN A 187 -16.00 -28.84 -7.95
N LEU A 188 -15.05 -28.08 -7.32
CA LEU A 188 -15.34 -27.10 -6.28
C LEU A 188 -15.37 -25.67 -6.84
N PRO A 189 -16.26 -24.80 -6.34
CA PRO A 189 -16.27 -23.41 -6.69
C PRO A 189 -15.10 -22.69 -5.98
N ILE A 190 -14.01 -22.44 -6.71
CA ILE A 190 -12.85 -21.71 -6.17
C ILE A 190 -13.09 -20.23 -6.36
N ASN A 191 -13.21 -19.50 -5.23
CA ASN A 191 -13.53 -18.08 -5.20
C ASN A 191 -12.28 -17.20 -5.35
N TYR A 192 -11.15 -17.64 -4.80
CA TYR A 192 -9.92 -16.87 -4.75
C TYR A 192 -8.73 -17.69 -5.25
N LEU A 193 -7.80 -16.99 -5.92
CA LEU A 193 -6.52 -17.53 -6.34
C LEU A 193 -5.41 -16.70 -5.71
N ILE A 194 -4.56 -17.35 -4.91
CA ILE A 194 -3.49 -16.69 -4.13
C ILE A 194 -2.14 -17.26 -4.56
N PRO A 195 -1.48 -16.65 -5.55
CA PRO A 195 -0.12 -17.02 -5.91
C PRO A 195 0.86 -16.42 -4.91
N ILE A 196 1.77 -17.24 -4.38
CA ILE A 196 2.77 -16.83 -3.38
C ILE A 196 4.15 -17.28 -3.86
N ASN A 197 5.07 -16.35 -4.02
CA ASN A 197 6.49 -16.65 -4.18
C ASN A 197 7.22 -16.55 -2.82
N PHE A 198 8.50 -16.91 -2.79
CA PHE A 198 9.28 -16.85 -1.54
C PHE A 198 9.31 -15.47 -0.90
N LEU A 199 9.45 -14.40 -1.67
CA LEU A 199 9.46 -13.03 -1.13
C LEU A 199 8.09 -12.64 -0.55
N GLY A 200 7.02 -13.00 -1.24
CA GLY A 200 5.66 -12.81 -0.75
C GLY A 200 5.41 -13.60 0.53
N PHE A 201 5.89 -14.86 0.61
CA PHE A 201 5.77 -15.69 1.80
C PHE A 201 6.51 -15.06 3.01
N ILE A 202 7.76 -14.67 2.82
CA ILE A 202 8.54 -13.96 3.86
C ILE A 202 7.79 -12.70 4.31
N GLY A 203 7.26 -11.92 3.36
CA GLY A 203 6.49 -10.72 3.67
C GLY A 203 5.25 -10.99 4.52
N VAL A 204 4.51 -12.08 4.24
CA VAL A 204 3.33 -12.50 5.03
C VAL A 204 3.75 -12.93 6.43
N VAL A 205 4.78 -13.80 6.53
CA VAL A 205 5.31 -14.28 7.82
C VAL A 205 5.76 -13.11 8.70
N ASN A 206 6.50 -12.16 8.15
CA ASN A 206 6.97 -10.99 8.89
C ASN A 206 5.82 -10.09 9.35
N LYS A 207 4.78 -9.91 8.53
CA LYS A 207 3.58 -9.13 8.94
C LYS A 207 2.78 -9.79 10.05
N LEU A 208 2.81 -11.12 10.13
CA LEU A 208 2.18 -11.88 11.22
C LEU A 208 3.05 -11.91 12.49
N GLY A 209 4.24 -11.31 12.46
CA GLY A 209 5.17 -11.32 13.58
C GLY A 209 5.99 -12.58 13.68
N GLY A 210 6.12 -13.36 12.61
CA GLY A 210 6.86 -14.62 12.60
C GLY A 210 5.99 -15.85 12.85
N VAL A 211 6.62 -17.01 12.82
CA VAL A 211 5.99 -18.31 13.11
C VAL A 211 6.77 -19.06 14.17
N TRP A 212 6.05 -19.71 15.06
CA TRP A 212 6.65 -20.63 16.03
C TRP A 212 6.68 -22.03 15.45
N LEU A 213 7.84 -22.66 15.43
CA LEU A 213 8.05 -23.98 14.89
C LEU A 213 8.84 -24.84 15.87
N ASP A 214 8.39 -26.06 16.09
CA ASP A 214 9.15 -27.09 16.78
C ASP A 214 10.04 -27.80 15.78
N VAL A 215 11.34 -27.60 15.92
CA VAL A 215 12.37 -28.16 15.04
C VAL A 215 12.85 -29.48 15.64
N ASP A 216 12.52 -30.61 14.99
CA ASP A 216 12.78 -31.96 15.48
C ASP A 216 14.28 -32.29 15.57
N ARG A 217 15.08 -31.73 14.69
CA ARG A 217 16.53 -31.94 14.60
C ARG A 217 17.23 -30.74 14.03
N ARG A 218 18.53 -30.69 14.13
CA ARG A 218 19.33 -29.62 13.51
C ARG A 218 19.23 -29.70 11.98
N TYR A 219 18.79 -28.59 11.37
CA TYR A 219 18.87 -28.38 9.92
C TYR A 219 20.02 -27.42 9.63
N TYR A 220 21.03 -27.93 8.92
CA TYR A 220 22.21 -27.16 8.58
C TYR A 220 22.46 -27.27 7.07
N ASN A 221 22.50 -26.13 6.39
CA ASN A 221 22.96 -26.02 5.01
C ASN A 221 23.76 -24.73 4.88
N LYS A 222 25.00 -24.84 4.43
CA LYS A 222 25.83 -23.68 4.12
C LYS A 222 26.10 -23.70 2.62
N ASN A 223 25.67 -22.65 1.94
CA ASN A 223 26.03 -22.46 0.55
C ASN A 223 27.54 -22.27 0.41
N VAL A 224 28.16 -23.08 -0.40
CA VAL A 224 29.62 -23.06 -0.65
C VAL A 224 29.92 -22.46 -2.04
N GLY A 225 28.88 -22.08 -2.77
CA GLY A 225 28.99 -21.53 -4.12
C GLY A 225 29.05 -20.00 -4.15
N THR A 226 29.52 -19.46 -5.28
CA THR A 226 29.57 -18.02 -5.58
C THR A 226 28.41 -17.58 -6.48
N SER A 227 27.49 -18.48 -6.79
CA SER A 227 26.39 -18.23 -7.73
C SER A 227 25.18 -17.62 -6.99
N ALA A 228 24.54 -16.65 -7.61
CA ALA A 228 23.30 -16.02 -7.10
C ALA A 228 22.11 -17.01 -6.98
N THR A 229 22.30 -18.25 -7.46
CA THR A 229 21.30 -19.34 -7.40
C THR A 229 21.51 -20.28 -6.23
N ASP A 230 22.47 -19.99 -5.35
CA ASP A 230 22.74 -20.84 -4.20
C ASP A 230 21.56 -20.89 -3.23
N PHE A 231 21.35 -22.08 -2.68
CA PHE A 231 20.27 -22.34 -1.72
C PHE A 231 20.47 -21.51 -0.44
N ALA A 232 19.36 -21.29 0.26
CA ALA A 232 19.40 -20.52 1.51
C ALA A 232 20.37 -21.13 2.54
N ASN A 233 21.13 -20.28 3.21
CA ASN A 233 21.90 -20.68 4.39
C ASN A 233 20.92 -21.01 5.51
N ILE A 234 20.94 -22.25 5.97
CA ILE A 234 20.06 -22.72 7.04
C ILE A 234 20.93 -23.21 8.19
N ASN A 235 20.64 -22.77 9.40
CA ASN A 235 21.25 -23.25 10.63
C ASN A 235 20.21 -23.23 11.77
N LEU A 236 19.24 -24.11 11.67
CA LEU A 236 18.19 -24.26 12.67
C LEU A 236 18.62 -25.29 13.71
N GLN A 237 18.56 -24.93 14.98
CA GLN A 237 18.82 -25.83 16.09
C GLN A 237 17.52 -26.60 16.43
N PRO A 238 17.61 -27.77 17.09
CA PRO A 238 16.44 -28.46 17.60
C PRO A 238 15.71 -27.63 18.66
N GLY A 239 14.40 -27.81 18.75
CA GLY A 239 13.55 -27.21 19.77
C GLY A 239 12.58 -26.16 19.21
N TYR A 240 11.77 -25.61 20.10
CA TYR A 240 10.73 -24.65 19.77
C TYR A 240 11.33 -23.26 19.51
N GLN A 241 11.21 -22.79 18.28
CA GLN A 241 11.85 -21.56 17.82
C GLN A 241 10.87 -20.62 17.15
N HIS A 242 11.11 -19.32 17.32
CA HIS A 242 10.43 -18.27 16.59
C HIS A 242 11.22 -17.90 15.33
N LEU A 243 10.61 -18.10 14.17
CA LEU A 243 11.23 -17.83 12.86
C LEU A 243 10.57 -16.62 12.21
N THR A 244 11.39 -15.72 11.66
CA THR A 244 10.97 -14.48 10.96
C THR A 244 11.63 -14.39 9.60
#